data_1d8a39a5067c8a851b847120e766f5db
#
_entry.id   1d8a39a5067c8a851b847120e766f5db
#
_cell.length_a   1.000
_cell.length_b   1.000
_cell.length_c   1.000
_cell.angle_alpha   90.00
_cell.angle_beta   90.00
_cell.angle_gamma   90.00
#
_symmetry.space_group_name_H-M   'P 1'
#
loop_
_entity.id
_entity.type
_entity.pdbx_description
1 polymer ?
#
loop_
_entity_poly.entity_id
_entity_poly.type
_entity_poly.pdbx_seq_one_letter_code
_entity_poly.pdbx_strand_id
1 'polypeptide(L)'
;PTDSISVDSIMRTLPEVMVKGERPLAVVHGSAVTYDLPRMIEKKGVDNVFDAIKELPGITEKEGKYQLANRSVTISLNGKVMSLTSDQMAQLLKSLPASRLEKADVMYSAPAKMQVRGVLINIRLKNGTQSQIPLQGEFNVAYNQKHHAMFGERASFLYHTGKFTLDAMYLHSHGRVFKVTDEDSRHRLSDASIHEIK
;
A
#
# COMPACT_ATOMS: atom_id res chain seq x y z
N PRO A 1 51.94 32.94 -48.28
CA PRO A 1 51.32 33.10 -46.98
C PRO A 1 50.34 31.93 -46.71
N THR A 2 50.81 31.02 -45.87
CA THR A 2 50.05 29.87 -45.45
C THR A 2 49.26 30.28 -44.19
N ASP A 3 47.98 30.49 -44.37
CA ASP A 3 47.04 30.64 -43.21
C ASP A 3 46.99 29.34 -42.42
N SER A 4 47.69 29.33 -41.30
CA SER A 4 47.52 28.27 -40.29
C SER A 4 46.27 28.58 -39.50
N ILE A 5 45.20 27.90 -39.85
CA ILE A 5 43.97 27.90 -39.03
C ILE A 5 44.31 27.20 -37.72
N SER A 6 44.35 27.97 -36.63
CA SER A 6 44.56 27.44 -35.29
C SER A 6 43.38 26.54 -34.90
N VAL A 7 43.67 25.28 -34.65
CA VAL A 7 42.70 24.28 -34.25
C VAL A 7 42.09 24.57 -32.84
N ASP A 8 42.70 25.51 -32.13
CA ASP A 8 42.30 25.90 -30.77
C ASP A 8 40.99 26.70 -30.68
N SER A 9 40.51 27.24 -31.81
CA SER A 9 39.28 28.04 -31.81
C SER A 9 37.98 27.22 -32.01
N ILE A 10 38.09 25.89 -32.16
CA ILE A 10 36.93 25.00 -32.40
C ILE A 10 36.54 24.19 -31.15
N MET A 11 37.21 24.35 -30.03
CA MET A 11 36.69 23.88 -28.77
C MET A 11 35.48 24.74 -28.34
N ARG A 12 34.38 24.65 -29.05
CA ARG A 12 33.08 25.03 -28.53
C ARG A 12 32.83 24.13 -27.35
N THR A 13 32.83 24.69 -26.16
CA THR A 13 32.31 24.07 -24.96
C THR A 13 30.94 23.50 -25.28
N LEU A 14 30.85 22.19 -25.46
CA LEU A 14 29.59 21.53 -25.55
C LEU A 14 28.85 21.79 -24.22
N PRO A 15 27.63 22.28 -24.25
CA PRO A 15 26.89 22.46 -23.01
C PRO A 15 26.84 21.12 -22.28
N GLU A 16 27.23 21.13 -21.02
CA GLU A 16 27.18 19.96 -20.16
C GLU A 16 25.71 19.48 -20.11
N VAL A 17 25.42 18.39 -20.79
CA VAL A 17 24.12 17.78 -20.75
C VAL A 17 24.01 17.05 -19.41
N MET A 18 23.50 17.74 -18.41
CA MET A 18 23.19 17.15 -17.12
C MET A 18 21.98 16.20 -17.28
N VAL A 19 22.24 14.94 -17.57
CA VAL A 19 21.22 13.90 -17.58
C VAL A 19 20.82 13.65 -16.13
N LYS A 20 19.74 14.27 -15.67
CA LYS A 20 19.09 13.91 -14.41
C LYS A 20 18.44 12.54 -14.61
N GLY A 21 19.17 11.49 -14.29
CA GLY A 21 18.61 10.14 -14.26
C GLY A 21 17.55 10.06 -13.14
N GLU A 22 16.29 9.98 -13.50
CA GLU A 22 15.24 9.66 -12.52
C GLU A 22 15.44 8.22 -12.08
N ARG A 23 15.39 7.99 -10.75
CA ARG A 23 15.44 6.64 -10.22
C ARG A 23 14.20 5.88 -10.71
N PRO A 24 14.33 4.63 -11.19
CA PRO A 24 13.20 3.85 -11.65
C PRO A 24 12.21 3.61 -10.51
N LEU A 25 10.91 3.66 -10.81
CA LEU A 25 9.83 3.39 -9.86
C LEU A 25 9.77 1.92 -9.47
N ALA A 26 10.31 1.03 -10.30
CA ALA A 26 10.36 -0.40 -10.07
C ALA A 26 11.73 -0.95 -10.46
N VAL A 27 12.26 -1.86 -9.65
CA VAL A 27 13.52 -2.54 -9.88
C VAL A 27 13.33 -4.04 -9.71
N VAL A 28 13.79 -4.83 -10.70
CA VAL A 28 13.68 -6.28 -10.66
C VAL A 28 14.91 -6.88 -9.95
N HIS A 29 14.65 -7.71 -8.95
CA HIS A 29 15.66 -8.45 -8.22
C HIS A 29 15.32 -9.94 -8.20
N GLY A 30 15.89 -10.70 -9.14
CA GLY A 30 15.58 -12.14 -9.28
C GLY A 30 14.10 -12.36 -9.57
N SER A 31 13.38 -13.04 -8.67
CA SER A 31 11.94 -13.29 -8.78
C SER A 31 11.04 -12.23 -8.12
N ALA A 32 11.62 -11.19 -7.59
CA ALA A 32 10.91 -10.09 -6.93
C ALA A 32 11.02 -8.80 -7.72
N VAL A 33 9.96 -8.02 -7.71
CA VAL A 33 9.95 -6.64 -8.22
C VAL A 33 9.75 -5.70 -7.04
N THR A 34 10.73 -4.84 -6.81
CA THR A 34 10.67 -3.83 -5.76
C THR A 34 10.14 -2.52 -6.32
N TYR A 35 9.06 -2.01 -5.74
CA TYR A 35 8.43 -0.75 -6.10
C TYR A 35 8.72 0.34 -5.08
N ASP A 36 9.01 1.55 -5.55
CA ASP A 36 9.09 2.77 -4.73
C ASP A 36 7.68 3.32 -4.52
N LEU A 37 6.94 2.73 -3.58
CA LEU A 37 5.56 3.10 -3.30
C LEU A 37 5.37 4.59 -2.97
N PRO A 38 6.19 5.22 -2.11
CA PRO A 38 6.05 6.64 -1.80
C PRO A 38 6.01 7.52 -3.05
N ARG A 39 6.90 7.28 -4.00
CA ARG A 39 6.92 8.03 -5.26
C ARG A 39 5.72 7.73 -6.17
N MET A 40 5.23 6.49 -6.15
CA MET A 40 4.06 6.09 -6.95
C MET A 40 2.77 6.76 -6.48
N ILE A 41 2.65 7.01 -5.17
CA ILE A 41 1.45 7.59 -4.56
C ILE A 41 1.54 9.09 -4.32
N GLU A 42 2.70 9.72 -4.52
CA GLU A 42 2.99 11.13 -4.18
C GLU A 42 1.93 12.11 -4.70
N LYS A 43 1.38 11.85 -5.89
CA LYS A 43 0.38 12.71 -6.54
C LYS A 43 -1.06 12.17 -6.46
N LYS A 44 -1.29 11.07 -5.72
CA LYS A 44 -2.57 10.33 -5.76
C LYS A 44 -3.44 10.52 -4.52
N GLY A 45 -3.01 11.30 -3.53
CA GLY A 45 -3.78 11.56 -2.32
C GLY A 45 -4.11 10.30 -1.52
N VAL A 46 -3.16 9.37 -1.43
CA VAL A 46 -3.32 8.11 -0.70
C VAL A 46 -2.86 8.29 0.74
N ASP A 47 -3.75 8.03 1.70
CA ASP A 47 -3.50 8.31 3.12
C ASP A 47 -3.00 7.11 3.92
N ASN A 48 -3.23 5.90 3.45
CA ASN A 48 -2.92 4.69 4.21
C ASN A 48 -2.27 3.61 3.34
N VAL A 49 -1.65 2.62 4.00
CA VAL A 49 -0.95 1.52 3.33
C VAL A 49 -1.91 0.63 2.54
N PHE A 50 -3.16 0.44 3.03
CA PHE A 50 -4.15 -0.36 2.33
C PHE A 50 -4.44 0.19 0.93
N ASP A 51 -4.67 1.48 0.81
CA ASP A 51 -4.93 2.12 -0.48
C ASP A 51 -3.67 2.20 -1.34
N ALA A 52 -2.50 2.39 -0.72
CA ALA A 52 -1.23 2.40 -1.44
C ALA A 52 -0.92 1.08 -2.16
N ILE A 53 -1.26 -0.06 -1.57
CA ILE A 53 -1.05 -1.38 -2.20
C ILE A 53 -1.90 -1.53 -3.47
N LYS A 54 -3.07 -0.94 -3.54
CA LYS A 54 -3.93 -0.96 -4.73
C LYS A 54 -3.32 -0.24 -5.93
N GLU A 55 -2.38 0.67 -5.69
CA GLU A 55 -1.66 1.38 -6.73
C GLU A 55 -0.53 0.56 -7.39
N LEU A 56 -0.23 -0.61 -6.85
CA LEU A 56 0.73 -1.53 -7.47
C LEU A 56 0.17 -2.13 -8.76
N PRO A 57 0.97 -2.24 -9.83
CA PRO A 57 0.52 -2.75 -11.11
C PRO A 57 -0.06 -4.17 -11.01
N GLY A 58 -1.25 -4.35 -11.56
CA GLY A 58 -1.94 -5.65 -11.63
C GLY A 58 -2.59 -6.10 -10.32
N ILE A 59 -2.52 -5.31 -9.26
CA ILE A 59 -3.23 -5.58 -8.02
C ILE A 59 -4.68 -5.13 -8.14
N THR A 60 -5.58 -6.01 -7.76
CA THR A 60 -7.00 -5.73 -7.58
C THR A 60 -7.41 -6.05 -6.16
N GLU A 61 -8.40 -5.35 -5.63
CA GLU A 61 -8.94 -5.59 -4.30
C GLU A 61 -10.40 -6.03 -4.45
N LYS A 62 -10.75 -7.10 -3.75
CA LYS A 62 -12.10 -7.59 -3.65
C LYS A 62 -12.40 -8.05 -2.23
N GLU A 63 -13.40 -7.45 -1.61
CA GLU A 63 -13.83 -7.80 -0.25
C GLU A 63 -12.69 -7.76 0.80
N GLY A 64 -11.85 -6.73 0.74
CA GLY A 64 -10.71 -6.57 1.65
C GLY A 64 -9.51 -7.48 1.36
N LYS A 65 -9.55 -8.26 0.26
CA LYS A 65 -8.47 -9.16 -0.15
C LYS A 65 -7.82 -8.68 -1.43
N TYR A 66 -6.50 -8.74 -1.47
CA TYR A 66 -5.77 -8.42 -2.69
C TYR A 66 -5.62 -9.65 -3.58
N GLN A 67 -5.66 -9.39 -4.86
CA GLN A 67 -5.42 -10.37 -5.91
C GLN A 67 -4.43 -9.80 -6.93
N LEU A 68 -3.54 -10.64 -7.41
CA LEU A 68 -2.66 -10.36 -8.55
C LEU A 68 -2.89 -11.42 -9.62
N ALA A 69 -3.36 -11.02 -10.81
CA ALA A 69 -3.70 -11.93 -11.90
C ALA A 69 -4.60 -13.10 -11.42
N ASN A 70 -5.66 -12.81 -10.69
CA ASN A 70 -6.60 -13.77 -10.10
C ASN A 70 -6.00 -14.75 -9.07
N ARG A 71 -4.79 -14.47 -8.58
CA ARG A 71 -4.16 -15.24 -7.49
C ARG A 71 -4.28 -14.46 -6.19
N SER A 72 -4.61 -15.16 -5.11
CA SER A 72 -4.60 -14.56 -3.78
C SER A 72 -3.21 -14.08 -3.41
N VAL A 73 -3.16 -12.90 -2.82
CA VAL A 73 -1.94 -12.26 -2.36
C VAL A 73 -1.84 -12.40 -0.85
N THR A 74 -0.69 -12.86 -0.37
CA THR A 74 -0.33 -12.78 1.04
C THR A 74 0.48 -11.52 1.29
N ILE A 75 0.19 -10.82 2.38
CA ILE A 75 0.94 -9.63 2.79
C ILE A 75 1.91 -9.99 3.91
N SER A 76 3.14 -9.51 3.81
CA SER A 76 4.09 -9.50 4.92
C SER A 76 4.54 -8.08 5.22
N LEU A 77 4.85 -7.81 6.47
CA LEU A 77 5.38 -6.52 6.93
C LEU A 77 6.82 -6.71 7.40
N ASN A 78 7.75 -5.94 6.83
CA ASN A 78 9.18 -6.01 7.13
C ASN A 78 9.74 -7.43 7.08
N GLY A 79 9.29 -8.24 6.12
CA GLY A 79 9.71 -9.62 5.92
C GLY A 79 9.04 -10.64 6.85
N LYS A 80 8.11 -10.25 7.70
CA LYS A 80 7.37 -11.15 8.59
C LYS A 80 5.95 -11.38 8.09
N VAL A 81 5.59 -12.62 7.86
CA VAL A 81 4.20 -13.03 7.59
C VAL A 81 3.47 -13.09 8.92
N MET A 82 2.35 -12.41 9.02
CA MET A 82 1.53 -12.37 10.23
C MET A 82 0.40 -13.40 10.16
N SER A 83 0.09 -14.03 11.28
CA SER A 83 -1.06 -14.96 11.42
C SER A 83 -2.36 -14.19 11.66
N LEU A 84 -2.69 -13.26 10.74
CA LEU A 84 -3.92 -12.45 10.79
C LEU A 84 -4.90 -12.93 9.74
N THR A 85 -6.19 -12.82 10.04
CA THR A 85 -7.24 -12.98 9.03
C THR A 85 -7.16 -11.86 7.99
N SER A 86 -7.78 -12.06 6.83
CA SER A 86 -7.80 -11.01 5.78
C SER A 86 -8.37 -9.70 6.28
N ASP A 87 -9.44 -9.75 7.08
CA ASP A 87 -10.10 -8.56 7.62
C ASP A 87 -9.23 -7.83 8.65
N GLN A 88 -8.56 -8.58 9.53
CA GLN A 88 -7.61 -8.03 10.49
C GLN A 88 -6.41 -7.40 9.78
N MET A 89 -5.89 -8.04 8.73
CA MET A 89 -4.82 -7.50 7.91
C MET A 89 -5.27 -6.22 7.20
N ALA A 90 -6.47 -6.20 6.62
CA ALA A 90 -7.03 -5.00 5.98
C ALA A 90 -7.18 -3.84 6.98
N GLN A 91 -7.67 -4.11 8.19
CA GLN A 91 -7.77 -3.10 9.26
C GLN A 91 -6.39 -2.57 9.67
N LEU A 92 -5.42 -3.46 9.87
CA LEU A 92 -4.04 -3.08 10.18
C LEU A 92 -3.46 -2.18 9.09
N LEU A 93 -3.58 -2.56 7.82
CA LEU A 93 -3.06 -1.77 6.70
C LEU A 93 -3.77 -0.42 6.54
N LYS A 94 -5.06 -0.33 6.85
CA LYS A 94 -5.81 0.94 6.88
C LYS A 94 -5.38 1.83 8.05
N SER A 95 -4.92 1.25 9.15
CA SER A 95 -4.43 2.02 10.30
C SER A 95 -3.01 2.55 10.10
N LEU A 96 -2.23 1.97 9.17
CA LEU A 96 -0.87 2.39 8.86
C LEU A 96 -0.90 3.57 7.88
N PRO A 97 -0.35 4.74 8.23
CA PRO A 97 -0.28 5.86 7.31
C PRO A 97 0.68 5.59 6.15
N ALA A 98 0.34 6.11 4.96
CA ALA A 98 1.15 5.95 3.76
C ALA A 98 2.55 6.58 3.90
N SER A 99 2.71 7.60 4.74
CA SER A 99 3.99 8.26 5.04
C SER A 99 5.05 7.31 5.61
N ARG A 100 4.60 6.22 6.26
CA ARG A 100 5.48 5.17 6.80
C ARG A 100 6.00 4.18 5.76
N LEU A 101 5.47 4.22 4.56
CA LEU A 101 5.94 3.35 3.48
C LEU A 101 7.37 3.70 3.06
N GLU A 102 8.16 2.68 2.78
CA GLU A 102 9.46 2.79 2.15
C GLU A 102 9.42 2.15 0.76
N LYS A 103 9.11 0.87 0.68
CA LYS A 103 9.08 0.08 -0.56
C LYS A 103 8.08 -1.05 -0.46
N ALA A 104 7.71 -1.62 -1.60
CA ALA A 104 6.98 -2.88 -1.67
C ALA A 104 7.73 -3.87 -2.59
N ASP A 105 7.99 -5.07 -2.09
CA ASP A 105 8.55 -6.15 -2.90
C ASP A 105 7.41 -7.10 -3.30
N VAL A 106 7.15 -7.18 -4.58
CA VAL A 106 6.16 -8.12 -5.15
C VAL A 106 6.87 -9.37 -5.62
N MET A 107 6.55 -10.50 -5.00
CA MET A 107 7.10 -11.81 -5.33
C MET A 107 6.00 -12.68 -5.92
N TYR A 108 6.13 -13.03 -7.19
CA TYR A 108 5.15 -13.89 -7.89
C TYR A 108 5.18 -15.34 -7.42
N SER A 109 6.27 -15.72 -6.75
CA SER A 109 6.44 -16.99 -6.04
C SER A 109 7.12 -16.70 -4.71
N ALA A 110 6.41 -16.98 -3.63
CA ALA A 110 6.95 -16.74 -2.30
C ALA A 110 8.16 -17.66 -2.03
N PRO A 111 9.23 -17.16 -1.39
CA PRO A 111 10.34 -18.01 -0.98
C PRO A 111 9.89 -19.12 -0.03
N ALA A 112 10.42 -20.33 -0.17
CA ALA A 112 10.04 -21.49 0.66
C ALA A 112 10.16 -21.22 2.17
N LYS A 113 11.12 -20.41 2.58
CA LYS A 113 11.33 -19.98 3.97
C LYS A 113 10.15 -19.23 4.59
N MET A 114 9.31 -18.61 3.77
CA MET A 114 8.14 -17.86 4.22
C MET A 114 6.92 -18.74 4.46
N GLN A 115 6.97 -20.03 4.07
CA GLN A 115 5.90 -21.02 4.22
C GLN A 115 4.54 -20.56 3.62
N VAL A 116 4.61 -19.70 2.61
CA VAL A 116 3.45 -19.14 1.90
C VAL A 116 3.43 -19.69 0.48
N ARG A 117 2.25 -20.06 0.00
CA ARG A 117 2.03 -20.45 -1.40
C ARG A 117 1.43 -19.29 -2.18
N GLY A 118 1.93 -19.07 -3.40
CA GLY A 118 1.39 -18.05 -4.30
C GLY A 118 2.15 -16.74 -4.27
N VAL A 119 1.43 -15.64 -4.45
CA VAL A 119 1.99 -14.29 -4.52
C VAL A 119 2.18 -13.74 -3.12
N LEU A 120 3.36 -13.16 -2.87
CA LEU A 120 3.68 -12.47 -1.63
C LEU A 120 4.03 -11.02 -1.92
N ILE A 121 3.41 -10.09 -1.20
CA ILE A 121 3.79 -8.68 -1.19
C ILE A 121 4.39 -8.37 0.18
N ASN A 122 5.67 -8.04 0.18
CA ASN A 122 6.36 -7.61 1.38
C ASN A 122 6.40 -6.08 1.42
N ILE A 123 5.67 -5.51 2.36
CA ILE A 123 5.66 -4.07 2.61
C ILE A 123 6.80 -3.73 3.55
N ARG A 124 7.70 -2.89 3.09
CA ARG A 124 8.75 -2.33 3.93
C ARG A 124 8.29 -0.98 4.46
N LEU A 125 8.23 -0.92 5.76
CA LEU A 125 7.96 0.33 6.47
C LEU A 125 9.28 0.96 6.86
N LYS A 126 9.33 2.28 6.80
CA LYS A 126 10.47 3.06 7.30
C LYS A 126 10.71 2.66 8.76
N ASN A 127 11.85 2.07 9.03
CA ASN A 127 12.29 1.86 10.40
C ASN A 127 12.66 3.23 10.96
N GLY A 128 12.25 3.54 12.18
CA GLY A 128 12.56 4.80 12.84
C GLY A 128 14.06 5.12 13.00
N THR A 129 14.93 4.21 12.52
CA THR A 129 16.38 4.33 12.58
C THR A 129 16.97 5.43 11.69
N GLN A 130 16.21 5.93 10.67
CA GLN A 130 16.68 7.03 9.82
C GLN A 130 16.09 8.39 10.20
N SER A 131 15.16 8.42 11.12
CA SER A 131 14.62 9.66 11.64
C SER A 131 15.52 10.14 12.79
N GLN A 132 16.13 11.32 12.65
CA GLN A 132 16.84 12.00 13.75
C GLN A 132 15.86 12.40 14.88
N ILE A 133 14.56 12.20 14.67
CA ILE A 133 13.52 12.49 15.64
C ILE A 133 13.15 11.16 16.31
N PRO A 134 13.47 10.98 17.61
CA PRO A 134 13.19 9.73 18.32
C PRO A 134 11.69 9.47 18.50
N LEU A 135 10.87 10.48 18.28
CA LEU A 135 9.42 10.45 18.47
C LEU A 135 8.71 10.88 17.19
N GLN A 136 7.84 10.03 16.67
CA GLN A 136 6.95 10.33 15.57
C GLN A 136 5.52 9.99 15.96
N GLY A 137 4.59 10.87 15.65
CA GLY A 137 3.18 10.65 15.87
C GLY A 137 2.36 11.21 14.71
N GLU A 138 1.26 10.56 14.42
CA GLU A 138 0.28 11.01 13.44
C GLU A 138 -1.11 10.87 14.05
N PHE A 139 -1.92 11.90 13.87
CA PHE A 139 -3.32 11.90 14.27
C PHE A 139 -4.19 12.21 13.06
N ASN A 140 -5.14 11.33 12.79
CA ASN A 140 -6.07 11.46 11.67
C ASN A 140 -7.51 11.35 12.17
N VAL A 141 -8.35 12.27 11.76
CA VAL A 141 -9.80 12.24 12.02
C VAL A 141 -10.52 12.19 10.69
N ALA A 142 -11.35 11.18 10.50
CA ALA A 142 -12.18 11.01 9.34
C ALA A 142 -13.65 11.16 9.71
N TYR A 143 -14.37 12.03 8.99
CA TYR A 143 -15.80 12.15 9.07
C TYR A 143 -16.42 11.70 7.75
N ASN A 144 -17.36 10.76 7.83
CA ASN A 144 -18.10 10.29 6.67
C ASN A 144 -19.60 10.35 6.94
N GLN A 145 -20.33 11.04 6.08
CA GLN A 145 -21.78 11.14 6.16
C GLN A 145 -22.39 10.61 4.87
N LYS A 146 -23.00 9.43 4.96
CA LYS A 146 -23.87 8.89 3.88
C LYS A 146 -25.33 9.04 4.29
N HIS A 147 -25.84 8.10 5.08
CA HIS A 147 -27.17 8.17 5.70
C HIS A 147 -27.07 8.50 7.19
N HIS A 148 -25.97 8.13 7.84
CA HIS A 148 -25.65 8.45 9.22
C HIS A 148 -24.22 8.94 9.33
N ALA A 149 -23.99 9.82 10.31
CA ALA A 149 -22.67 10.30 10.62
C ALA A 149 -21.79 9.18 11.17
N MET A 150 -20.62 8.97 10.57
CA MET A 150 -19.60 8.07 11.03
C MET A 150 -18.33 8.87 11.33
N PHE A 151 -17.81 8.72 12.54
CA PHE A 151 -16.56 9.30 12.98
C PHE A 151 -15.51 8.20 13.08
N GLY A 152 -14.36 8.44 12.51
CA GLY A 152 -13.18 7.59 12.66
C GLY A 152 -12.01 8.39 13.17
N GLU A 153 -11.38 7.92 14.21
CA GLU A 153 -10.19 8.50 14.82
C GLU A 153 -9.05 7.49 14.73
N ARG A 154 -7.90 7.97 14.30
CA ARG A 154 -6.68 7.16 14.21
C ARG A 154 -5.54 7.95 14.81
N ALA A 155 -4.82 7.34 15.74
CA ALA A 155 -3.57 7.85 16.24
C ALA A 155 -2.49 6.79 16.09
N SER A 156 -1.34 7.16 15.60
CA SER A 156 -0.16 6.30 15.57
C SER A 156 1.00 7.02 16.27
N PHE A 157 1.76 6.25 16.99
CA PHE A 157 2.87 6.73 17.80
C PHE A 157 4.05 5.78 17.66
N LEU A 158 5.19 6.29 17.23
CA LEU A 158 6.43 5.54 17.11
C LEU A 158 7.51 6.25 17.93
N TYR A 159 8.05 5.56 18.92
CA TYR A 159 9.20 5.98 19.67
C TYR A 159 10.36 5.03 19.42
N HIS A 160 11.50 5.55 18.97
CA HIS A 160 12.68 4.75 18.69
C HIS A 160 13.91 5.32 19.37
N THR A 161 14.61 4.46 20.10
CA THR A 161 15.97 4.71 20.56
C THR A 161 16.88 3.61 20.01
N GLY A 162 18.19 3.79 20.02
CA GLY A 162 19.13 2.80 19.49
C GLY A 162 18.98 1.37 20.05
N LYS A 163 18.29 1.19 21.18
CA LYS A 163 18.09 -0.11 21.86
C LYS A 163 16.63 -0.53 21.99
N PHE A 164 15.70 0.38 21.80
CA PHE A 164 14.29 0.13 22.06
C PHE A 164 13.41 0.83 21.03
N THR A 165 12.40 0.12 20.56
CA THR A 165 11.37 0.66 19.67
C THR A 165 10.00 0.36 20.26
N LEU A 166 9.19 1.40 20.46
CA LEU A 166 7.81 1.32 20.86
C LEU A 166 6.95 1.81 19.71
N ASP A 167 6.08 0.97 19.22
CA ASP A 167 5.07 1.30 18.21
C ASP A 167 3.69 1.10 18.83
N ALA A 168 2.88 2.14 18.85
CA ALA A 168 1.53 2.11 19.39
C ALA A 168 0.56 2.71 18.37
N MET A 169 -0.54 2.03 18.15
CA MET A 169 -1.61 2.48 17.27
C MET A 169 -2.94 2.45 18.01
N TYR A 170 -3.71 3.50 17.85
CA TYR A 170 -5.07 3.62 18.32
C TYR A 170 -5.99 3.83 17.12
N LEU A 171 -7.03 3.01 17.04
CA LEU A 171 -8.09 3.14 16.05
C LEU A 171 -9.42 3.09 16.77
N HIS A 172 -10.20 4.14 16.63
CA HIS A 172 -11.57 4.17 17.09
C HIS A 172 -12.50 4.59 15.96
N SER A 173 -13.63 3.88 15.85
CA SER A 173 -14.69 4.25 14.93
C SER A 173 -16.04 4.15 15.63
N HIS A 174 -16.83 5.21 15.50
CA HIS A 174 -18.19 5.26 16.04
C HIS A 174 -19.18 5.58 14.93
N GLY A 175 -20.18 4.73 14.79
CA GLY A 175 -21.23 4.92 13.81
C GLY A 175 -22.22 3.73 13.82
N ARG A 176 -23.42 3.94 13.29
CA ARG A 176 -24.41 2.89 13.12
C ARG A 176 -24.37 2.38 11.68
N VAL A 177 -24.12 1.09 11.52
CA VAL A 177 -24.22 0.41 10.22
C VAL A 177 -25.55 -0.36 10.20
N PHE A 178 -26.47 0.07 9.34
CA PHE A 178 -27.65 -0.73 9.04
C PHE A 178 -27.34 -1.58 7.81
N LYS A 179 -27.38 -2.87 7.98
CA LYS A 179 -27.35 -3.83 6.88
C LYS A 179 -28.79 -4.13 6.49
N VAL A 180 -29.28 -3.51 5.42
CA VAL A 180 -30.54 -3.92 4.81
C VAL A 180 -30.21 -5.11 3.93
N THR A 181 -30.71 -6.28 4.29
CA THR A 181 -30.66 -7.47 3.45
C THR A 181 -32.06 -7.65 2.89
N ASP A 182 -32.26 -7.29 1.64
CA ASP A 182 -33.46 -7.66 0.90
C ASP A 182 -33.30 -9.12 0.45
N GLU A 183 -34.03 -10.02 1.05
CA GLU A 183 -34.08 -11.41 0.68
C GLU A 183 -35.40 -11.64 -0.07
N ASP A 184 -35.36 -11.64 -1.39
CA ASP A 184 -36.45 -12.07 -2.25
C ASP A 184 -36.40 -13.61 -2.36
N SER A 185 -37.20 -14.33 -1.62
CA SER A 185 -37.32 -15.76 -1.77
C SER A 185 -38.61 -16.15 -2.49
N ARG A 186 -38.51 -16.83 -3.62
CA ARG A 186 -39.63 -17.34 -4.39
C ARG A 186 -39.74 -18.85 -4.18
N HIS A 187 -40.75 -19.28 -3.47
CA HIS A 187 -41.07 -20.71 -3.31
C HIS A 187 -42.14 -21.14 -4.29
N ARG A 188 -41.85 -22.17 -5.10
CA ARG A 188 -42.81 -22.82 -5.97
C ARG A 188 -43.42 -23.98 -5.23
N LEU A 189 -44.69 -23.89 -4.92
CA LEU A 189 -45.47 -25.00 -4.33
C LEU A 189 -45.86 -26.01 -5.41
N SER A 190 -46.15 -27.26 -4.99
CA SER A 190 -46.49 -28.35 -5.89
C SER A 190 -47.83 -28.15 -6.65
N ASP A 191 -48.64 -27.18 -6.25
CA ASP A 191 -49.90 -26.77 -6.89
C ASP A 191 -49.75 -25.66 -7.93
N ALA A 192 -48.50 -25.32 -8.32
CA ALA A 192 -48.14 -24.23 -9.24
C ALA A 192 -48.45 -22.80 -8.76
N SER A 193 -48.82 -22.61 -7.49
CA SER A 193 -48.93 -21.28 -6.90
C SER A 193 -47.56 -20.72 -6.51
N ILE A 194 -47.37 -19.40 -6.69
CA ILE A 194 -46.13 -18.69 -6.32
C ILE A 194 -46.46 -17.80 -5.12
N HIS A 195 -45.80 -18.05 -4.00
CA HIS A 195 -45.82 -17.15 -2.85
C HIS A 195 -44.57 -16.25 -2.86
N GLU A 196 -44.78 -14.95 -3.01
CA GLU A 196 -43.76 -13.94 -2.80
C GLU A 196 -43.80 -13.45 -1.35
N ILE A 197 -42.72 -13.63 -0.62
CA ILE A 197 -42.53 -13.03 0.71
C ILE A 197 -41.60 -11.83 0.52
N LYS A 198 -42.11 -10.65 0.79
CA LYS A 198 -41.39 -9.40 0.82
C LYS A 198 -40.81 -9.13 2.19
#